data_34afb2072091ca5e3c13ba8ff260e77b
#
_entry.id   34afb2072091ca5e3c13ba8ff260e77b
#
_cell.length_a   1.000
_cell.length_b   1.000
_cell.length_c   1.000
_cell.angle_alpha   90.00
_cell.angle_beta   90.00
_cell.angle_gamma   90.00
#
_symmetry.space_group_name_H-M   'P 1'
#
loop_
_entity.id
_entity.type
_entity.pdbx_description
1 polymer ?
#
loop_
_entity_poly.entity_id
_entity_poly.type
_entity_poly.pdbx_seq_one_letter_code
_entity_poly.pdbx_strand_id
1 'polypeptide(L)'
;MKKDLIAFESPKAPISEAIRLLRTNISHIMNNTGAKVFMVTSSAPGDGKSWLTANLAISFSQLNQKVLIIDTDFRKGRQNKIFGIKNQEGFSNYLTEIYGMRKGGIEHENILKKIVKTEVPKLYLLPTGVVPPNPSELLEVCDIFGILVTLRQYFDVIFVDVPPISIVADGLILANQVDYTILVAAAGKTKKKMIVDAKRAIESVNGKIAGVVLNQVPQDKRKDYNTYYSHYSQSQETKFKK
;
A
#
# COMPACT_ATOMS: atom_id res chain seq x y z
N MET A 1 -19.54 4.20 11.14
CA MET A 1 -18.19 3.62 11.24
C MET A 1 -17.76 3.14 9.84
N LYS A 2 -16.70 3.69 9.31
CA LYS A 2 -16.11 3.21 8.06
C LYS A 2 -15.35 1.91 8.36
N LYS A 3 -15.97 0.76 8.22
CA LYS A 3 -15.38 -0.57 8.51
C LYS A 3 -14.00 -0.83 7.87
N ASP A 4 -13.60 0.00 6.91
CA ASP A 4 -12.35 -0.16 6.17
C ASP A 4 -11.14 0.49 6.87
N LEU A 5 -11.32 1.46 7.77
CA LEU A 5 -10.25 2.20 8.45
C LEU A 5 -10.03 1.73 9.90
N ILE A 6 -9.87 0.42 10.10
CA ILE A 6 -9.87 -0.18 11.45
C ILE A 6 -8.68 0.28 12.29
N ALA A 7 -7.52 0.52 11.68
CA ALA A 7 -6.34 1.03 12.39
C ALA A 7 -6.55 2.46 12.95
N PHE A 8 -7.48 3.23 12.36
CA PHE A 8 -7.85 4.57 12.82
C PHE A 8 -9.03 4.53 13.80
N GLU A 9 -10.11 3.84 13.45
CA GLU A 9 -11.34 3.82 14.25
C GLU A 9 -11.26 2.91 15.47
N SER A 10 -10.46 1.85 15.42
CA SER A 10 -10.33 0.86 16.49
C SER A 10 -8.87 0.50 16.75
N PRO A 11 -8.05 1.45 17.23
CA PRO A 11 -6.60 1.24 17.37
C PRO A 11 -6.23 0.14 18.38
N LYS A 12 -7.12 -0.22 19.29
CA LYS A 12 -6.93 -1.30 20.27
C LYS A 12 -7.42 -2.68 19.77
N ALA A 13 -7.99 -2.76 18.57
CA ALA A 13 -8.44 -4.04 18.03
C ALA A 13 -7.26 -4.99 17.76
N PRO A 14 -7.42 -6.33 17.94
CA PRO A 14 -6.36 -7.30 17.65
C PRO A 14 -5.79 -7.21 16.23
N ILE A 15 -6.63 -6.84 15.27
CA ILE A 15 -6.20 -6.65 13.88
C ILE A 15 -5.31 -5.40 13.72
N SER A 16 -5.57 -4.33 14.49
CA SER A 16 -4.73 -3.13 14.49
C SER A 16 -3.35 -3.42 15.04
N GLU A 17 -3.24 -4.36 15.98
CA GLU A 17 -1.95 -4.83 16.48
C GLU A 17 -1.19 -5.65 15.45
N ALA A 18 -1.86 -6.53 14.73
CA ALA A 18 -1.23 -7.26 13.62
C ALA A 18 -0.68 -6.31 12.55
N ILE A 19 -1.38 -5.19 12.28
CA ILE A 19 -0.91 -4.14 11.37
C ILE A 19 0.32 -3.42 11.96
N ARG A 20 0.35 -3.15 13.26
CA ARG A 20 1.53 -2.56 13.94
C ARG A 20 2.76 -3.46 13.86
N LEU A 21 2.60 -4.79 14.04
CA LEU A 21 3.68 -5.75 13.84
C LEU A 21 4.20 -5.73 12.40
N LEU A 22 3.31 -5.71 11.42
CA LEU A 22 3.71 -5.58 10.02
C LEU A 22 4.46 -4.27 9.77
N ARG A 23 3.96 -3.14 10.30
CA ARG A 23 4.66 -1.85 10.25
C ARG A 23 6.06 -1.95 10.83
N THR A 24 6.25 -2.59 12.00
CA THR A 24 7.56 -2.76 12.63
C THR A 24 8.54 -3.50 11.71
N ASN A 25 8.09 -4.58 11.04
CA ASN A 25 8.92 -5.31 10.09
C ASN A 25 9.33 -4.43 8.89
N ILE A 26 8.39 -3.64 8.35
CA ILE A 26 8.66 -2.72 7.24
C ILE A 26 9.60 -1.59 7.69
N SER A 27 9.39 -1.02 8.89
CA SER A 27 10.29 -0.01 9.47
C SER A 27 11.72 -0.53 9.62
N HIS A 28 11.89 -1.81 9.95
CA HIS A 28 13.20 -2.44 10.01
C HIS A 28 13.87 -2.49 8.62
N ILE A 29 13.10 -2.85 7.56
CA ILE A 29 13.61 -2.79 6.18
C ILE A 29 14.00 -1.35 5.81
N MET A 30 13.14 -0.36 6.10
CA MET A 30 13.40 1.06 5.84
C MET A 30 14.71 1.53 6.49
N ASN A 31 14.89 1.22 7.77
CA ASN A 31 16.08 1.64 8.53
C ASN A 31 17.37 1.01 8.00
N ASN A 32 17.31 -0.24 7.53
CA ASN A 32 18.50 -0.94 7.05
C ASN A 32 18.87 -0.61 5.60
N THR A 33 17.90 -0.17 4.78
CA THR A 33 18.09 -0.02 3.32
C THR A 33 17.86 1.40 2.82
N GLY A 34 17.28 2.29 3.62
CA GLY A 34 16.82 3.61 3.18
C GLY A 34 15.57 3.57 2.30
N ALA A 35 14.89 2.41 2.21
CA ALA A 35 13.68 2.25 1.40
C ALA A 35 12.56 3.17 1.90
N LYS A 36 11.83 3.78 0.96
CA LYS A 36 10.67 4.64 1.23
C LYS A 36 9.43 4.25 0.44
N VAL A 37 9.57 3.52 -0.66
CA VAL A 37 8.45 3.20 -1.58
C VAL A 37 8.18 1.71 -1.58
N PHE A 38 6.97 1.36 -1.15
CA PHE A 38 6.50 -0.02 -1.06
C PHE A 38 5.28 -0.22 -1.94
N MET A 39 5.39 -1.10 -2.93
CA MET A 39 4.25 -1.55 -3.71
C MET A 39 3.48 -2.62 -2.94
N VAL A 40 2.15 -2.50 -2.91
CA VAL A 40 1.25 -3.52 -2.34
C VAL A 40 0.41 -4.10 -3.46
N THR A 41 0.60 -5.38 -3.73
CA THR A 41 -0.17 -6.12 -4.74
C THR A 41 -0.64 -7.47 -4.19
N SER A 42 -1.37 -8.24 -4.98
CA SER A 42 -1.84 -9.57 -4.60
C SER A 42 -1.75 -10.55 -5.76
N SER A 43 -1.84 -11.84 -5.42
CA SER A 43 -1.90 -12.90 -6.45
C SER A 43 -3.26 -12.99 -7.12
N ALA A 44 -4.35 -12.55 -6.44
CA ALA A 44 -5.70 -12.65 -6.93
C ALA A 44 -6.57 -11.45 -6.49
N PRO A 45 -7.66 -11.17 -7.22
CA PRO A 45 -8.65 -10.20 -6.78
C PRO A 45 -9.29 -10.60 -5.46
N GLY A 46 -9.56 -9.63 -4.60
CA GLY A 46 -10.24 -9.88 -3.33
C GLY A 46 -9.33 -10.36 -2.19
N ASP A 47 -8.02 -10.46 -2.38
CA ASP A 47 -7.05 -10.80 -1.31
C ASP A 47 -6.93 -9.70 -0.23
N GLY A 48 -7.48 -8.49 -0.48
CA GLY A 48 -7.53 -7.40 0.49
C GLY A 48 -6.35 -6.43 0.42
N LYS A 49 -5.63 -6.35 -0.70
CA LYS A 49 -4.50 -5.45 -0.93
C LYS A 49 -4.80 -3.99 -0.54
N SER A 50 -5.89 -3.41 -1.10
CA SER A 50 -6.24 -2.01 -0.88
C SER A 50 -6.63 -1.71 0.57
N TRP A 51 -7.33 -2.64 1.23
CA TRP A 51 -7.63 -2.57 2.65
C TRP A 51 -6.35 -2.60 3.50
N LEU A 52 -5.41 -3.50 3.17
CA LEU A 52 -4.13 -3.58 3.86
C LEU A 52 -3.32 -2.31 3.65
N THR A 53 -3.23 -1.80 2.41
CA THR A 53 -2.53 -0.56 2.08
C THR A 53 -3.04 0.61 2.91
N ALA A 54 -4.36 0.82 2.99
CA ALA A 54 -4.96 1.89 3.77
C ALA A 54 -4.60 1.79 5.26
N ASN A 55 -4.80 0.61 5.85
CA ASN A 55 -4.58 0.43 7.29
C ASN A 55 -3.09 0.44 7.67
N LEU A 56 -2.22 -0.06 6.79
CA LEU A 56 -0.78 0.02 6.98
C LEU A 56 -0.30 1.48 6.92
N ALA A 57 -0.75 2.24 5.93
CA ALA A 57 -0.44 3.67 5.80
C ALA A 57 -0.92 4.47 7.02
N ILE A 58 -2.12 4.19 7.53
CA ILE A 58 -2.63 4.76 8.78
C ILE A 58 -1.67 4.46 9.94
N SER A 59 -1.21 3.21 10.06
CA SER A 59 -0.34 2.83 11.17
C SER A 59 1.02 3.54 11.14
N PHE A 60 1.55 3.88 9.94
CA PHE A 60 2.75 4.71 9.78
C PHE A 60 2.48 6.17 10.13
N SER A 61 1.35 6.75 9.69
CA SER A 61 0.99 8.13 10.01
C SER A 61 0.82 8.38 11.51
N GLN A 62 0.41 7.35 12.28
CA GLN A 62 0.33 7.38 13.74
C GLN A 62 1.71 7.54 14.41
N LEU A 63 2.82 7.28 13.72
CA LEU A 63 4.18 7.58 14.15
C LEU A 63 4.63 9.01 13.77
N ASN A 64 3.69 9.89 13.44
CA ASN A 64 3.93 11.26 12.97
C ASN A 64 4.70 11.35 11.64
N GLN A 65 4.79 10.26 10.88
CA GLN A 65 5.39 10.25 9.54
C GLN A 65 4.42 10.81 8.50
N LYS A 66 4.94 11.53 7.51
CA LYS A 66 4.18 11.94 6.32
C LYS A 66 4.06 10.74 5.37
N VAL A 67 2.86 10.23 5.20
CA VAL A 67 2.59 9.02 4.41
C VAL A 67 1.80 9.38 3.16
N LEU A 68 2.19 8.86 2.01
CA LEU A 68 1.44 8.94 0.78
C LEU A 68 0.95 7.56 0.36
N ILE A 69 -0.32 7.47 -0.03
CA ILE A 69 -0.84 6.34 -0.81
C ILE A 69 -0.99 6.81 -2.26
N ILE A 70 -0.48 6.02 -3.20
CA ILE A 70 -0.72 6.20 -4.64
C ILE A 70 -1.61 5.04 -5.08
N ASP A 71 -2.83 5.33 -5.56
CA ASP A 71 -3.73 4.31 -6.11
C ASP A 71 -3.48 4.19 -7.62
N THR A 72 -2.86 3.10 -8.04
CA THR A 72 -2.56 2.80 -9.44
C THR A 72 -3.48 1.74 -10.05
N ASP A 73 -4.48 1.27 -9.31
CA ASP A 73 -5.51 0.38 -9.86
C ASP A 73 -6.53 1.21 -10.67
N PHE A 74 -6.11 1.73 -11.83
CA PHE A 74 -6.92 2.61 -12.67
C PHE A 74 -8.24 1.99 -13.09
N ARG A 75 -8.39 0.67 -13.01
CA ARG A 75 -9.60 -0.05 -13.41
C ARG A 75 -10.59 -0.22 -12.26
N LYS A 76 -10.07 -0.49 -11.04
CA LYS A 76 -10.87 -0.81 -9.85
C LYS A 76 -10.32 -0.16 -8.59
N GLY A 77 -9.70 1.02 -8.72
CA GLY A 77 -9.17 1.77 -7.59
C GLY A 77 -10.19 1.95 -6.48
N ARG A 78 -9.76 1.77 -5.24
CA ARG A 78 -10.63 1.78 -4.07
C ARG A 78 -10.21 2.76 -2.99
N GLN A 79 -9.00 3.30 -3.05
CA GLN A 79 -8.49 4.16 -1.99
C GLN A 79 -9.36 5.42 -1.80
N ASN A 80 -9.81 6.03 -2.89
CA ASN A 80 -10.73 7.15 -2.83
C ASN A 80 -12.04 6.82 -2.10
N LYS A 81 -12.61 5.62 -2.30
CA LYS A 81 -13.82 5.14 -1.62
C LYS A 81 -13.57 4.83 -0.15
N ILE A 82 -12.43 4.19 0.16
CA ILE A 82 -12.00 3.85 1.51
C ILE A 82 -11.89 5.11 2.37
N PHE A 83 -11.28 6.18 1.84
CA PHE A 83 -11.11 7.44 2.55
C PHE A 83 -12.26 8.45 2.34
N GLY A 84 -13.27 8.14 1.54
CA GLY A 84 -14.40 9.04 1.27
C GLY A 84 -14.01 10.29 0.46
N ILE A 85 -12.99 10.17 -0.40
CA ILE A 85 -12.46 11.25 -1.23
C ILE A 85 -13.08 11.15 -2.62
N LYS A 86 -13.42 12.31 -3.23
CA LYS A 86 -13.88 12.36 -4.61
C LYS A 86 -12.73 12.02 -5.57
N ASN A 87 -12.97 11.11 -6.52
CA ASN A 87 -11.99 10.74 -7.55
C ASN A 87 -12.20 11.58 -8.81
N GLN A 88 -11.84 12.87 -8.76
CA GLN A 88 -12.01 13.79 -9.90
C GLN A 88 -10.74 13.89 -10.74
N GLU A 89 -9.62 14.18 -10.09
CA GLU A 89 -8.29 14.23 -10.68
C GLU A 89 -7.32 13.41 -9.85
N GLY A 90 -6.33 12.79 -10.48
CA GLY A 90 -5.39 11.94 -9.79
C GLY A 90 -4.19 11.54 -10.64
N PHE A 91 -3.64 10.39 -10.35
CA PHE A 91 -2.38 9.94 -10.95
C PHE A 91 -2.49 9.76 -12.46
N SER A 92 -3.58 9.18 -12.97
CA SER A 92 -3.78 9.00 -14.41
C SER A 92 -3.85 10.33 -15.18
N ASN A 93 -4.47 11.35 -14.57
CA ASN A 93 -4.53 12.68 -15.17
C ASN A 93 -3.13 13.27 -15.30
N TYR A 94 -2.32 13.16 -14.23
CA TYR A 94 -0.94 13.61 -14.26
C TYR A 94 -0.10 12.86 -15.30
N LEU A 95 -0.22 11.53 -15.36
CA LEU A 95 0.49 10.73 -16.35
C LEU A 95 0.08 11.11 -17.79
N THR A 96 -1.20 11.42 -18.03
CA THR A 96 -1.68 11.88 -19.33
C THR A 96 -1.11 13.26 -19.67
N GLU A 97 -0.95 14.16 -18.71
CA GLU A 97 -0.35 15.48 -18.89
C GLU A 97 1.12 15.37 -19.33
N ILE A 98 1.88 14.39 -18.81
CA ILE A 98 3.28 14.19 -19.15
C ILE A 98 3.51 13.13 -20.24
N TYR A 99 2.45 12.53 -20.78
CA TYR A 99 2.53 11.51 -21.81
C TYR A 99 3.25 12.05 -23.06
N GLY A 100 4.24 11.28 -23.54
CA GLY A 100 5.04 11.66 -24.68
C GLY A 100 6.19 12.63 -24.39
N MET A 101 6.33 13.14 -23.17
CA MET A 101 7.51 13.89 -22.76
C MET A 101 8.71 12.97 -22.55
N ARG A 102 9.94 13.51 -22.80
CA ARG A 102 11.16 12.69 -22.62
C ARG A 102 11.38 12.36 -21.15
N LYS A 103 11.65 11.09 -20.84
CA LYS A 103 12.05 10.64 -19.50
C LYS A 103 13.36 11.35 -19.08
N GLY A 104 13.44 11.74 -17.80
CA GLY A 104 14.67 12.31 -17.23
C GLY A 104 14.88 13.82 -17.45
N GLY A 105 13.89 14.53 -18.00
CA GLY A 105 13.96 16.00 -18.19
C GLY A 105 12.79 16.78 -17.62
N ILE A 106 11.91 16.11 -16.85
CA ILE A 106 10.66 16.67 -16.36
C ILE A 106 10.79 16.97 -14.87
N GLU A 107 10.47 18.18 -14.47
CA GLU A 107 10.24 18.49 -13.06
C GLU A 107 8.84 18.02 -12.65
N HIS A 108 8.80 16.99 -11.78
CA HIS A 108 7.55 16.32 -11.40
C HIS A 108 6.80 17.02 -10.25
N GLU A 109 7.16 18.22 -9.83
CA GLU A 109 6.54 18.92 -8.70
C GLU A 109 5.03 19.20 -8.91
N ASN A 110 4.59 19.32 -10.14
CA ASN A 110 3.16 19.52 -10.45
C ASN A 110 2.27 18.36 -9.98
N ILE A 111 2.82 17.16 -9.76
CA ILE A 111 2.08 16.02 -9.22
C ILE A 111 1.54 16.32 -7.82
N LEU A 112 2.21 17.17 -7.04
CA LEU A 112 1.79 17.56 -5.70
C LEU A 112 0.39 18.22 -5.69
N LYS A 113 0.00 18.85 -6.80
CA LYS A 113 -1.33 19.47 -6.97
C LYS A 113 -2.46 18.45 -7.06
N LYS A 114 -2.16 17.21 -7.42
CA LYS A 114 -3.13 16.11 -7.52
C LYS A 114 -3.26 15.30 -6.21
N ILE A 115 -2.39 15.59 -5.22
CA ILE A 115 -2.38 14.93 -3.93
C ILE A 115 -3.38 15.59 -2.99
N VAL A 116 -4.23 14.79 -2.36
CA VAL A 116 -5.25 15.26 -1.42
C VAL A 116 -4.95 14.79 0.00
N LYS A 117 -5.30 15.63 0.99
CA LYS A 117 -5.26 15.24 2.40
C LYS A 117 -6.43 14.33 2.71
N THR A 118 -6.19 13.29 3.49
CA THR A 118 -7.25 12.46 4.06
C THR A 118 -7.75 13.03 5.39
N GLU A 119 -8.78 12.43 5.98
CA GLU A 119 -9.22 12.74 7.36
C GLU A 119 -8.21 12.27 8.42
N VAL A 120 -7.29 11.37 8.05
CA VAL A 120 -6.25 10.86 8.95
C VAL A 120 -5.05 11.81 8.95
N PRO A 121 -4.60 12.32 10.12
CA PRO A 121 -3.46 13.22 10.19
C PRO A 121 -2.21 12.64 9.54
N LYS A 122 -1.45 13.45 8.80
CA LYS A 122 -0.21 13.07 8.11
C LYS A 122 -0.37 12.04 6.99
N LEU A 123 -1.60 11.63 6.65
CA LEU A 123 -1.87 10.71 5.55
C LEU A 123 -2.47 11.44 4.35
N TYR A 124 -1.86 11.18 3.21
CA TYR A 124 -2.19 11.80 1.93
C TYR A 124 -2.53 10.73 0.91
N LEU A 125 -3.37 11.06 -0.05
CA LEU A 125 -3.77 10.17 -1.13
C LEU A 125 -3.53 10.86 -2.47
N LEU A 126 -2.88 10.16 -3.40
CA LEU A 126 -2.93 10.42 -4.83
C LEU A 126 -3.93 9.42 -5.42
N PRO A 127 -5.18 9.84 -5.68
CA PRO A 127 -6.21 8.92 -6.18
C PRO A 127 -5.91 8.51 -7.63
N THR A 128 -6.61 7.51 -8.13
CA THR A 128 -6.43 7.04 -9.52
C THR A 128 -6.67 8.14 -10.55
N GLY A 129 -7.67 8.98 -10.33
CA GLY A 129 -8.15 9.94 -11.34
C GLY A 129 -9.10 9.31 -12.35
N VAL A 130 -9.20 9.91 -13.52
CA VAL A 130 -10.03 9.42 -14.64
C VAL A 130 -9.40 8.17 -15.23
N VAL A 131 -10.22 7.16 -15.52
CA VAL A 131 -9.73 5.90 -16.12
C VAL A 131 -9.15 6.18 -17.52
N PRO A 132 -7.85 5.97 -17.76
CA PRO A 132 -7.26 6.18 -19.07
C PRO A 132 -7.62 5.02 -20.01
N PRO A 133 -7.61 5.21 -21.34
CA PRO A 133 -7.91 4.14 -22.29
C PRO A 133 -6.90 2.98 -22.21
N ASN A 134 -5.61 3.28 -22.06
CA ASN A 134 -4.52 2.29 -22.04
C ASN A 134 -3.66 2.45 -20.77
N PRO A 135 -4.12 1.97 -19.59
CA PRO A 135 -3.42 2.18 -18.32
C PRO A 135 -1.99 1.64 -18.28
N SER A 136 -1.76 0.44 -18.79
CA SER A 136 -0.44 -0.21 -18.75
C SER A 136 0.58 0.51 -19.62
N GLU A 137 0.19 0.93 -20.84
CA GLU A 137 1.04 1.72 -21.74
C GLU A 137 1.42 3.06 -21.11
N LEU A 138 0.47 3.71 -20.44
CA LEU A 138 0.70 4.98 -19.75
C LEU A 138 1.77 4.83 -18.66
N LEU A 139 1.71 3.75 -17.86
CA LEU A 139 2.71 3.44 -16.85
C LEU A 139 4.09 3.10 -17.46
N GLU A 140 4.12 2.44 -18.61
CA GLU A 140 5.36 2.02 -19.27
C GLU A 140 6.11 3.20 -19.90
N VAL A 141 5.37 4.13 -20.52
CA VAL A 141 5.95 5.24 -21.27
C VAL A 141 6.38 6.39 -20.35
N CYS A 142 5.62 6.68 -19.30
CA CYS A 142 5.91 7.79 -18.40
C CYS A 142 7.10 7.51 -17.47
N ASP A 143 7.74 8.58 -16.99
CA ASP A 143 8.87 8.51 -16.06
C ASP A 143 8.40 8.28 -14.62
N ILE A 144 7.95 7.06 -14.32
CA ILE A 144 7.47 6.69 -12.98
C ILE A 144 8.61 6.82 -11.94
N PHE A 145 9.83 6.46 -12.31
CA PHE A 145 10.97 6.56 -11.40
C PHE A 145 11.24 8.01 -10.99
N GLY A 146 11.29 8.95 -11.93
CA GLY A 146 11.46 10.37 -11.65
C GLY A 146 10.34 10.95 -10.77
N ILE A 147 9.09 10.52 -11.03
CA ILE A 147 7.95 10.86 -10.17
C ILE A 147 8.19 10.38 -8.72
N LEU A 148 8.57 9.12 -8.54
CA LEU A 148 8.82 8.57 -7.20
C LEU A 148 10.02 9.24 -6.52
N VAL A 149 11.08 9.57 -7.25
CA VAL A 149 12.23 10.34 -6.73
C VAL A 149 11.78 11.71 -6.21
N THR A 150 10.94 12.41 -6.96
CA THR A 150 10.37 13.70 -6.51
C THR A 150 9.53 13.51 -5.24
N LEU A 151 8.62 12.55 -5.22
CA LEU A 151 7.73 12.31 -4.08
C LEU A 151 8.47 11.90 -2.79
N ARG A 152 9.61 11.20 -2.90
CA ARG A 152 10.48 10.85 -1.75
C ARG A 152 11.04 12.07 -1.00
N GLN A 153 11.05 13.24 -1.60
CA GLN A 153 11.50 14.48 -0.94
C GLN A 153 10.43 15.03 0.01
N TYR A 154 9.17 14.73 -0.23
CA TYR A 154 8.02 15.29 0.49
C TYR A 154 7.40 14.31 1.50
N PHE A 155 7.63 13.00 1.33
CA PHE A 155 7.03 11.93 2.13
C PHE A 155 8.08 11.03 2.75
N ASP A 156 7.83 10.59 3.98
CA ASP A 156 8.70 9.67 4.72
C ASP A 156 8.53 8.23 4.23
N VAL A 157 7.29 7.86 3.87
CA VAL A 157 6.96 6.56 3.27
C VAL A 157 5.82 6.70 2.24
N ILE A 158 5.92 5.92 1.17
CA ILE A 158 4.97 5.90 0.06
C ILE A 158 4.50 4.46 -0.15
N PHE A 159 3.19 4.25 -0.13
CA PHE A 159 2.57 2.98 -0.49
C PHE A 159 1.87 3.10 -1.84
N VAL A 160 2.20 2.19 -2.77
CA VAL A 160 1.60 2.13 -4.10
C VAL A 160 0.63 0.95 -4.13
N ASP A 161 -0.68 1.21 -4.16
CA ASP A 161 -1.73 0.19 -4.28
C ASP A 161 -1.90 -0.19 -5.74
N VAL A 162 -1.59 -1.44 -6.09
CA VAL A 162 -1.46 -1.93 -7.47
C VAL A 162 -2.45 -3.08 -7.71
N PRO A 163 -3.05 -3.22 -8.90
CA PRO A 163 -3.91 -4.35 -9.22
C PRO A 163 -3.20 -5.70 -9.04
N PRO A 164 -3.98 -6.83 -8.95
CA PRO A 164 -3.38 -8.15 -8.80
C PRO A 164 -2.42 -8.46 -9.95
N ILE A 165 -1.22 -8.92 -9.62
CA ILE A 165 -0.11 -9.09 -10.57
C ILE A 165 -0.36 -10.18 -11.62
N SER A 166 -1.28 -11.11 -11.33
CA SER A 166 -1.66 -12.18 -12.26
C SER A 166 -2.63 -11.74 -13.36
N ILE A 167 -3.15 -10.50 -13.29
CA ILE A 167 -4.24 -10.06 -14.19
C ILE A 167 -3.76 -9.06 -15.22
N VAL A 168 -2.90 -8.12 -14.83
CA VAL A 168 -2.44 -7.03 -15.68
C VAL A 168 -0.94 -6.77 -15.51
N ALA A 169 -0.31 -6.21 -16.53
CA ALA A 169 1.13 -5.92 -16.53
C ALA A 169 1.53 -4.78 -15.55
N ASP A 170 0.59 -3.96 -15.13
CA ASP A 170 0.82 -2.76 -14.30
C ASP A 170 1.73 -3.05 -13.11
N GLY A 171 1.48 -4.16 -12.39
CA GLY A 171 2.30 -4.57 -11.25
C GLY A 171 3.74 -4.94 -11.62
N LEU A 172 3.97 -5.54 -12.77
CA LEU A 172 5.32 -5.89 -13.24
C LEU A 172 6.08 -4.64 -13.70
N ILE A 173 5.40 -3.70 -14.37
CA ILE A 173 5.97 -2.42 -14.78
C ILE A 173 6.43 -1.62 -13.55
N LEU A 174 5.65 -1.63 -12.47
CA LEU A 174 5.95 -0.89 -11.25
C LEU A 174 6.96 -1.60 -10.34
N ALA A 175 7.08 -2.93 -10.39
CA ALA A 175 7.85 -3.73 -9.45
C ALA A 175 9.35 -3.38 -9.41
N ASN A 176 9.94 -2.94 -10.53
CA ASN A 176 11.34 -2.50 -10.59
C ASN A 176 11.53 -0.99 -10.36
N GLN A 177 10.45 -0.22 -10.21
CA GLN A 177 10.47 1.23 -9.96
C GLN A 177 10.37 1.56 -8.46
N VAL A 178 9.90 0.60 -7.65
CA VAL A 178 9.73 0.72 -6.20
C VAL A 178 10.89 0.06 -5.45
N ASP A 179 11.03 0.36 -4.16
CA ASP A 179 12.08 -0.27 -3.35
C ASP A 179 11.77 -1.73 -3.04
N TYR A 180 10.53 -2.00 -2.65
CA TYR A 180 10.06 -3.34 -2.30
C TYR A 180 8.59 -3.56 -2.61
N THR A 181 8.24 -4.81 -2.84
CA THR A 181 6.86 -5.28 -3.02
C THR A 181 6.40 -6.07 -1.80
N ILE A 182 5.20 -5.76 -1.31
CA ILE A 182 4.45 -6.53 -0.32
C ILE A 182 3.41 -7.35 -1.09
N LEU A 183 3.52 -8.68 -1.04
CA LEU A 183 2.57 -9.57 -1.71
C LEU A 183 1.48 -10.01 -0.73
N VAL A 184 0.22 -9.73 -1.04
CA VAL A 184 -0.93 -10.07 -0.20
C VAL A 184 -1.59 -11.34 -0.71
N ALA A 185 -1.94 -12.24 0.20
CA ALA A 185 -2.64 -13.49 -0.07
C ALA A 185 -3.78 -13.69 0.94
N ALA A 186 -4.93 -14.18 0.51
CA ALA A 186 -6.05 -14.48 1.39
C ALA A 186 -5.98 -15.93 1.91
N ALA A 187 -6.06 -16.10 3.24
CA ALA A 187 -6.05 -17.40 3.88
C ALA A 187 -7.23 -18.26 3.41
N GLY A 188 -6.93 -19.51 3.04
CA GLY A 188 -7.93 -20.47 2.59
C GLY A 188 -8.51 -20.22 1.18
N LYS A 189 -8.10 -19.10 0.51
CA LYS A 189 -8.57 -18.74 -0.84
C LYS A 189 -7.44 -18.74 -1.86
N THR A 190 -6.34 -18.07 -1.57
CA THR A 190 -5.21 -17.94 -2.49
C THR A 190 -4.37 -19.22 -2.47
N LYS A 191 -4.26 -19.87 -3.62
CA LYS A 191 -3.47 -21.11 -3.76
C LYS A 191 -1.98 -20.79 -3.65
N LYS A 192 -1.21 -21.66 -2.94
CA LYS A 192 0.25 -21.50 -2.79
C LYS A 192 0.98 -21.32 -4.14
N LYS A 193 0.56 -22.06 -5.17
CA LYS A 193 1.11 -21.93 -6.52
C LYS A 193 1.01 -20.49 -7.05
N MET A 194 -0.14 -19.81 -6.87
CA MET A 194 -0.32 -18.43 -7.34
C MET A 194 0.63 -17.45 -6.65
N ILE A 195 0.94 -17.68 -5.36
CA ILE A 195 1.90 -16.84 -4.62
C ILE A 195 3.31 -17.06 -5.16
N VAL A 196 3.69 -18.32 -5.44
CA VAL A 196 5.00 -18.67 -6.01
C VAL A 196 5.16 -18.10 -7.41
N ASP A 197 4.12 -18.20 -8.24
CA ASP A 197 4.13 -17.67 -9.60
C ASP A 197 4.23 -16.13 -9.60
N ALA A 198 3.47 -15.46 -8.72
CA ALA A 198 3.56 -14.01 -8.52
C ALA A 198 4.96 -13.57 -8.05
N LYS A 199 5.55 -14.32 -7.10
CA LYS A 199 6.93 -14.08 -6.64
C LYS A 199 7.91 -14.14 -7.82
N ARG A 200 7.88 -15.23 -8.59
CA ARG A 200 8.77 -15.42 -9.76
C ARG A 200 8.60 -14.30 -10.80
N ALA A 201 7.36 -13.90 -11.07
CA ALA A 201 7.07 -12.82 -11.99
C ALA A 201 7.66 -11.47 -11.53
N ILE A 202 7.58 -11.15 -10.23
CA ILE A 202 8.19 -9.93 -9.67
C ILE A 202 9.72 -10.01 -9.78
N GLU A 203 10.31 -11.15 -9.41
CA GLU A 203 11.77 -11.35 -9.45
C GLU A 203 12.32 -11.33 -10.89
N SER A 204 11.55 -11.80 -11.89
CA SER A 204 11.97 -11.80 -13.30
C SER A 204 12.15 -10.39 -13.90
N VAL A 205 11.52 -9.38 -13.30
CA VAL A 205 11.68 -7.96 -13.66
C VAL A 205 12.58 -7.21 -12.68
N ASN A 206 13.42 -7.92 -11.92
CA ASN A 206 14.30 -7.38 -10.87
C ASN A 206 13.56 -6.67 -9.72
N GLY A 207 12.27 -6.93 -9.52
CA GLY A 207 11.50 -6.45 -8.39
C GLY A 207 11.93 -7.16 -7.09
N LYS A 208 12.03 -6.41 -6.00
CA LYS A 208 12.38 -6.94 -4.67
C LYS A 208 11.13 -7.18 -3.84
N ILE A 209 11.07 -8.29 -3.13
CA ILE A 209 9.94 -8.65 -2.27
C ILE A 209 10.31 -8.43 -0.80
N ALA A 210 9.55 -7.59 -0.10
CA ALA A 210 9.67 -7.38 1.34
C ALA A 210 9.14 -8.59 2.14
N GLY A 211 8.09 -9.23 1.62
CA GLY A 211 7.46 -10.38 2.24
C GLY A 211 6.07 -10.66 1.71
N VAL A 212 5.46 -11.71 2.26
CA VAL A 212 4.07 -12.11 1.98
C VAL A 212 3.22 -11.88 3.21
N VAL A 213 2.09 -11.18 3.04
CA VAL A 213 1.10 -10.95 4.11
C VAL A 213 -0.08 -11.88 3.90
N LEU A 214 -0.30 -12.78 4.87
CA LEU A 214 -1.48 -13.63 4.89
C LEU A 214 -2.65 -12.86 5.52
N ASN A 215 -3.59 -12.45 4.71
CA ASN A 215 -4.79 -11.71 5.08
C ASN A 215 -6.01 -12.63 5.24
N GLN A 216 -7.11 -12.11 5.77
CA GLN A 216 -8.39 -12.83 5.93
C GLN A 216 -8.27 -14.14 6.71
N VAL A 217 -7.34 -14.22 7.67
CA VAL A 217 -7.19 -15.40 8.53
C VAL A 217 -8.42 -15.51 9.44
N PRO A 218 -9.15 -16.65 9.44
CA PRO A 218 -10.32 -16.88 10.29
C PRO A 218 -10.00 -16.72 11.78
N GLN A 219 -10.97 -16.21 12.56
CA GLN A 219 -10.76 -15.94 14.01
C GLN A 219 -10.54 -17.21 14.84
N ASP A 220 -11.16 -18.31 14.46
CA ASP A 220 -10.99 -19.61 15.10
C ASP A 220 -9.54 -20.12 15.03
N LYS A 221 -8.84 -19.81 13.95
CA LYS A 221 -7.41 -20.13 13.76
C LYS A 221 -6.46 -19.12 14.42
N ARG A 222 -6.99 -18.07 15.06
CA ARG A 222 -6.24 -17.08 15.84
C ARG A 222 -6.29 -17.34 17.34
N LYS A 223 -6.85 -18.46 17.80
CA LYS A 223 -7.07 -18.74 19.24
C LYS A 223 -5.77 -18.59 20.05
N ASP A 224 -4.67 -19.13 19.57
CA ASP A 224 -3.38 -19.03 20.27
C ASP A 224 -2.88 -17.57 20.37
N TYR A 225 -3.07 -16.78 19.33
CA TYR A 225 -2.68 -15.38 19.27
C TYR A 225 -3.59 -14.51 20.18
N ASN A 226 -4.90 -14.74 20.15
CA ASN A 226 -5.85 -13.99 20.98
C ASN A 226 -5.72 -14.34 22.47
N THR A 227 -5.42 -15.59 22.82
CA THR A 227 -5.21 -16.04 24.20
C THR A 227 -3.93 -15.40 24.76
N TYR A 228 -2.85 -15.38 23.99
CA TYR A 228 -1.60 -14.74 24.41
C TYR A 228 -1.79 -13.22 24.62
N TYR A 229 -2.58 -12.57 23.75
CA TYR A 229 -2.83 -11.14 23.80
C TYR A 229 -3.76 -10.73 24.94
N SER A 230 -4.78 -11.52 25.24
CA SER A 230 -5.69 -11.24 26.37
C SER A 230 -4.95 -11.33 27.71
N HIS A 231 -4.01 -12.26 27.86
CA HIS A 231 -3.17 -12.35 29.05
C HIS A 231 -2.18 -11.17 29.17
N TYR A 232 -1.67 -10.67 28.04
CA TYR A 232 -0.72 -9.54 28.03
C TYR A 232 -1.41 -8.20 28.34
N SER A 233 -2.63 -7.97 27.82
CA SER A 233 -3.39 -6.75 28.08
C SER A 233 -3.95 -6.68 29.52
N GLN A 234 -4.39 -7.81 30.10
CA GLN A 234 -4.81 -7.88 31.49
C GLN A 234 -3.68 -7.63 32.49
N SER A 235 -2.47 -8.07 32.18
CA SER A 235 -1.29 -7.84 33.02
C SER A 235 -0.82 -6.38 33.03
N GLN A 236 -1.19 -5.58 32.06
CA GLN A 236 -0.87 -4.14 32.02
C GLN A 236 -1.92 -3.29 32.79
N GLU A 237 -3.20 -3.63 32.73
CA GLU A 237 -4.22 -2.90 33.48
C GLU A 237 -4.08 -3.05 35.00
N THR A 238 -3.53 -4.15 35.47
CA THR A 238 -3.23 -4.38 36.90
C THR A 238 -2.01 -3.62 37.40
N LYS A 239 -1.10 -3.19 36.54
CA LYS A 239 0.10 -2.40 36.93
C LYS A 239 -0.14 -0.90 37.01
N PHE A 240 -1.23 -0.38 36.43
CA PHE A 240 -1.59 1.04 36.50
C PHE A 240 -2.65 1.38 37.57
N LYS A 241 -3.07 0.40 38.36
CA LYS A 241 -4.01 0.59 39.50
C LYS A 241 -3.35 0.44 40.89
N LYS A 242 -2.04 0.59 40.97
CA LYS A 242 -1.33 0.71 42.25
C LYS A 242 -0.61 2.04 42.36
#